data_1108a316e5801ce0a4af481a53536171
#
_entry.id   1108a316e5801ce0a4af481a53536171
#
_cell.length_a   1.000
_cell.length_b   1.000
_cell.length_c   1.000
_cell.angle_alpha   90.00
_cell.angle_beta   90.00
_cell.angle_gamma   90.00
#
_symmetry.space_group_name_H-M   'P 1'
#
loop_
_entity.id
_entity.type
_entity.pdbx_description
1 polymer ?
#
loop_
_entity_poly.entity_id
_entity_poly.type
_entity_poly.pdbx_seq_one_letter_code
_entity_poly.pdbx_strand_id
1 'polypeptide(L)'
;ILSDSTGTITGKLWNLVDQFQSRFERGDPVAIKGTVTQFNDHLQLTVNQINQATDRQYKKYGFSPKLLIRTVEEPVNNLWKNLTMLIESLQNPYRKITQFIFTSYEQKIKVMPRSVHQNQQIRGGFLKHLVSVAQISMDILPYYATLNRDLVLCGILLHDIGKVEGINDDLQPGYTDA
;
A
#
# COMPACT_ATOMS: atom_id res chain seq x y z
N ILE A 1 -5.46 -6.16 17.59
CA ILE A 1 -5.49 -6.87 16.29
C ILE A 1 -4.07 -6.97 15.81
N LEU A 2 -3.67 -8.16 15.37
CA LEU A 2 -2.40 -8.47 14.74
C LEU A 2 -2.65 -8.67 13.25
N SER A 3 -1.73 -8.20 12.42
CA SER A 3 -1.84 -8.34 10.96
C SER A 3 -0.49 -8.61 10.32
N ASP A 4 -0.51 -9.35 9.23
CA ASP A 4 0.62 -9.53 8.33
C ASP A 4 0.16 -9.51 6.86
N SER A 5 1.05 -9.87 5.94
CA SER A 5 0.73 -9.94 4.50
C SER A 5 -0.35 -10.98 4.16
N THR A 6 -0.64 -11.94 5.05
CA THR A 6 -1.60 -13.03 4.82
C THR A 6 -2.98 -12.75 5.38
N GLY A 7 -3.08 -11.96 6.45
CA GLY A 7 -4.37 -11.65 7.07
C GLY A 7 -4.29 -10.94 8.40
N THR A 8 -5.38 -11.05 9.15
CA THR A 8 -5.54 -10.46 10.47
C THR A 8 -6.05 -11.50 11.46
N ILE A 9 -5.58 -11.42 12.72
CA ILE A 9 -6.07 -12.25 13.82
C ILE A 9 -6.19 -11.41 15.10
N THR A 10 -7.17 -11.72 15.94
CA THR A 10 -7.26 -11.11 17.27
C THR A 10 -6.25 -11.78 18.20
N GLY A 11 -5.28 -10.99 18.69
CA GLY A 11 -4.36 -11.43 19.74
C GLY A 11 -4.90 -11.06 21.11
N LYS A 12 -4.89 -11.98 22.06
CA LYS A 12 -5.24 -11.74 23.47
C LYS A 12 -4.04 -12.03 24.36
N LEU A 13 -3.69 -11.03 25.18
CA LEU A 13 -2.68 -11.13 26.20
C LEU A 13 -3.38 -11.09 27.57
N TRP A 14 -3.24 -12.16 28.35
CA TRP A 14 -3.94 -12.30 29.64
C TRP A 14 -3.08 -11.91 30.86
N ASN A 15 -1.75 -11.93 30.68
CA ASN A 15 -0.82 -11.65 31.77
C ASN A 15 0.11 -10.49 31.39
N LEU A 16 0.56 -9.74 32.40
CA LEU A 16 1.55 -8.65 32.25
C LEU A 16 1.11 -7.52 31.31
N VAL A 17 -0.20 -7.25 31.22
CA VAL A 17 -0.77 -6.25 30.30
C VAL A 17 -0.12 -4.89 30.50
N ASP A 18 0.03 -4.44 31.77
CA ASP A 18 0.61 -3.12 32.09
C ASP A 18 2.07 -2.98 31.66
N GLN A 19 2.83 -4.09 31.68
CA GLN A 19 4.22 -4.08 31.21
C GLN A 19 4.36 -3.99 29.70
N PHE A 20 3.38 -4.46 28.96
CA PHE A 20 3.40 -4.48 27.50
C PHE A 20 2.71 -3.27 26.88
N GLN A 21 1.73 -2.69 27.56
CA GLN A 21 0.99 -1.53 27.06
C GLN A 21 1.88 -0.30 26.81
N SER A 22 2.94 -0.15 27.57
CA SER A 22 3.91 0.95 27.43
C SER A 22 5.06 0.65 26.46
N ARG A 23 5.15 -0.58 25.93
CA ARG A 23 6.29 -1.00 25.06
C ARG A 23 5.99 -1.00 23.59
N PHE A 24 4.72 -0.96 23.21
CA PHE A 24 4.30 -1.10 21.82
C PHE A 24 3.31 -0.01 21.47
N GLU A 25 3.52 0.57 20.31
CA GLU A 25 2.58 1.47 19.68
C GLU A 25 1.86 0.74 18.53
N ARG A 26 0.75 1.32 18.11
CA ARG A 26 0.02 0.81 16.94
C ARG A 26 0.90 1.00 15.70
N GLY A 27 1.10 -0.07 14.95
CA GLY A 27 1.96 -0.07 13.76
C GLY A 27 3.35 -0.67 14.01
N ASP A 28 3.74 -0.90 15.26
CA ASP A 28 5.01 -1.54 15.55
C ASP A 28 5.07 -2.98 15.03
N PRO A 29 6.15 -3.36 14.38
CA PRO A 29 6.41 -4.75 14.03
C PRO A 29 6.70 -5.55 15.29
N VAL A 30 5.99 -6.65 15.49
CA VAL A 30 6.12 -7.50 16.69
C VAL A 30 6.39 -8.95 16.32
N ALA A 31 7.26 -9.58 17.11
CA ALA A 31 7.50 -11.02 17.09
C ALA A 31 6.71 -11.66 18.23
N ILE A 32 5.84 -12.62 17.89
CA ILE A 32 4.88 -13.18 18.82
C ILE A 32 5.06 -14.69 18.88
N LYS A 33 5.01 -15.23 20.10
CA LYS A 33 4.82 -16.65 20.37
C LYS A 33 3.49 -16.83 21.08
N GLY A 34 2.63 -17.68 20.55
CA GLY A 34 1.29 -17.90 21.11
C GLY A 34 0.66 -19.18 20.60
N THR A 35 -0.55 -19.45 21.07
CA THR A 35 -1.35 -20.59 20.71
C THR A 35 -2.63 -20.12 20.03
N VAL A 36 -2.93 -20.67 18.87
CA VAL A 36 -4.21 -20.40 18.18
C VAL A 36 -5.30 -21.18 18.89
N THR A 37 -6.37 -20.49 19.27
CA THR A 37 -7.56 -21.07 19.90
C THR A 37 -8.80 -20.60 19.17
N GLN A 38 -9.88 -21.36 19.29
CA GLN A 38 -11.18 -20.99 18.73
C GLN A 38 -12.10 -20.51 19.87
N PHE A 39 -12.74 -19.38 19.66
CA PHE A 39 -13.72 -18.81 20.58
C PHE A 39 -14.87 -18.20 19.79
N ASN A 40 -16.11 -18.65 20.07
CA ASN A 40 -17.31 -18.22 19.36
C ASN A 40 -17.15 -18.28 17.83
N ASP A 41 -16.68 -19.42 17.31
CA ASP A 41 -16.41 -19.70 15.89
C ASP A 41 -15.37 -18.79 15.22
N HIS A 42 -14.66 -17.99 16.01
CA HIS A 42 -13.56 -17.15 15.53
C HIS A 42 -12.20 -17.64 16.04
N LEU A 43 -11.21 -17.65 15.14
CA LEU A 43 -9.82 -17.92 15.52
C LEU A 43 -9.25 -16.72 16.26
N GLN A 44 -8.57 -16.98 17.38
CA GLN A 44 -7.84 -16.00 18.15
C GLN A 44 -6.46 -16.55 18.54
N LEU A 45 -5.50 -15.66 18.75
CA LEU A 45 -4.16 -15.99 19.21
C LEU A 45 -4.03 -15.64 20.69
N THR A 46 -3.86 -16.63 21.55
CA THR A 46 -3.44 -16.41 22.93
C THR A 46 -1.94 -16.13 22.93
N VAL A 47 -1.56 -14.89 23.24
CA VAL A 47 -0.19 -14.42 23.21
C VAL A 47 0.53 -14.82 24.49
N ASN A 48 1.58 -15.63 24.35
CA ASN A 48 2.42 -16.07 25.48
C ASN A 48 3.65 -15.18 25.64
N GLN A 49 4.23 -14.73 24.52
CA GLN A 49 5.37 -13.82 24.48
C GLN A 49 5.20 -12.85 23.32
N ILE A 50 5.59 -11.61 23.54
CA ILE A 50 5.61 -10.55 22.53
C ILE A 50 6.87 -9.71 22.71
N ASN A 51 7.57 -9.43 21.60
CA ASN A 51 8.72 -8.53 21.56
C ASN A 51 8.63 -7.65 20.32
N GLN A 52 9.21 -6.46 20.40
CA GLN A 52 9.38 -5.63 19.20
C GLN A 52 10.30 -6.35 18.22
N ALA A 53 9.87 -6.48 16.97
CA ALA A 53 10.64 -7.12 15.92
C ALA A 53 11.54 -6.08 15.25
N THR A 54 12.85 -6.13 15.54
CA THR A 54 13.85 -5.28 14.92
C THR A 54 14.71 -6.08 13.97
N ASP A 55 15.22 -5.45 12.90
CA ASP A 55 16.15 -6.08 11.95
C ASP A 55 17.36 -6.67 12.68
N ARG A 56 17.89 -5.96 13.67
CA ARG A 56 19.05 -6.40 14.45
C ARG A 56 18.84 -7.76 15.13
N GLN A 57 17.62 -8.01 15.65
CA GLN A 57 17.33 -9.21 16.43
C GLN A 57 16.77 -10.34 15.58
N TYR A 58 15.95 -10.03 14.58
CA TYR A 58 15.12 -11.01 13.88
C TYR A 58 15.49 -11.24 12.42
N LYS A 59 16.38 -10.41 11.80
CA LYS A 59 16.84 -10.60 10.43
C LYS A 59 17.43 -12.00 10.17
N LYS A 60 18.16 -12.55 11.15
CA LYS A 60 18.72 -13.92 11.06
C LYS A 60 17.64 -15.03 10.99
N TYR A 61 16.41 -14.72 11.38
CA TYR A 61 15.27 -15.63 11.27
C TYR A 61 14.39 -15.32 10.04
N GLY A 62 14.89 -14.52 9.10
CA GLY A 62 14.17 -14.16 7.88
C GLY A 62 13.20 -12.99 8.03
N PHE A 63 13.22 -12.28 9.16
CA PHE A 63 12.37 -11.11 9.33
C PHE A 63 12.77 -9.98 8.38
N SER A 64 11.77 -9.40 7.75
CA SER A 64 11.85 -8.11 7.06
C SER A 64 10.52 -7.38 7.23
N PRO A 65 10.51 -6.10 7.57
CA PRO A 65 9.28 -5.30 7.67
C PRO A 65 8.41 -5.39 6.42
N LYS A 66 9.03 -5.54 5.24
CA LYS A 66 8.33 -5.69 3.96
C LYS A 66 7.44 -6.94 3.88
N LEU A 67 7.73 -7.98 4.66
CA LEU A 67 6.93 -9.21 4.70
C LEU A 67 5.60 -9.02 5.46
N LEU A 68 5.50 -7.97 6.27
CA LEU A 68 4.30 -7.67 7.04
C LEU A 68 3.24 -6.91 6.23
N ILE A 69 3.63 -6.35 5.07
CA ILE A 69 2.75 -5.53 4.26
C ILE A 69 2.31 -6.32 3.02
N ARG A 70 1.01 -6.36 2.77
CA ARG A 70 0.48 -6.87 1.50
C ARG A 70 1.02 -6.04 0.35
N THR A 71 1.46 -6.70 -0.69
CA THR A 71 1.93 -6.08 -1.93
C THR A 71 1.00 -6.48 -3.07
N VAL A 72 0.86 -5.63 -4.07
CA VAL A 72 0.13 -5.98 -5.31
C VAL A 72 0.70 -7.26 -5.91
N GLU A 73 -0.18 -8.12 -6.46
CA GLU A 73 0.22 -9.39 -7.07
C GLU A 73 1.06 -9.18 -8.34
N GLU A 74 0.67 -8.17 -9.14
CA GLU A 74 1.42 -7.82 -10.34
C GLU A 74 2.75 -7.15 -9.99
N PRO A 75 3.88 -7.56 -10.61
CA PRO A 75 5.18 -6.93 -10.36
C PRO A 75 5.14 -5.42 -10.58
N VAL A 76 5.57 -4.64 -9.59
CA VAL A 76 5.54 -3.18 -9.61
C VAL A 76 6.25 -2.59 -10.85
N ASN A 77 7.33 -3.23 -11.30
CA ASN A 77 8.03 -2.79 -12.50
C ASN A 77 7.20 -2.96 -13.79
N ASN A 78 6.31 -3.97 -13.84
CA ASN A 78 5.40 -4.15 -14.98
C ASN A 78 4.33 -3.07 -14.96
N LEU A 79 3.74 -2.80 -13.78
CA LEU A 79 2.80 -1.69 -13.60
C LEU A 79 3.43 -0.35 -14.00
N TRP A 80 4.67 -0.10 -13.61
CA TRP A 80 5.40 1.11 -13.97
C TRP A 80 5.62 1.22 -15.48
N LYS A 81 6.00 0.13 -16.12
CA LYS A 81 6.14 0.07 -17.58
C LYS A 81 4.81 0.39 -18.28
N ASN A 82 3.71 -0.19 -17.82
CA ASN A 82 2.38 0.06 -18.35
C ASN A 82 1.98 1.54 -18.19
N LEU A 83 2.23 2.13 -17.02
CA LEU A 83 2.04 3.57 -16.79
C LEU A 83 2.86 4.42 -17.76
N THR A 84 4.14 4.10 -17.95
CA THR A 84 5.03 4.81 -18.87
C THR A 84 4.52 4.76 -20.30
N MET A 85 4.06 3.59 -20.75
CA MET A 85 3.46 3.44 -22.10
C MET A 85 2.20 4.31 -22.26
N LEU A 86 1.35 4.40 -21.24
CA LEU A 86 0.17 5.28 -21.26
C LEU A 86 0.59 6.75 -21.37
N ILE A 87 1.60 7.19 -20.59
CA ILE A 87 2.14 8.55 -20.65
C ILE A 87 2.75 8.85 -22.03
N GLU A 88 3.51 7.92 -22.59
CA GLU A 88 4.13 8.07 -23.91
C GLU A 88 3.11 8.16 -25.04
N SER A 89 1.92 7.59 -24.87
CA SER A 89 0.83 7.67 -25.82
C SER A 89 0.15 9.04 -25.92
N LEU A 90 0.41 9.95 -24.95
CA LEU A 90 -0.13 11.30 -24.93
C LEU A 90 0.60 12.22 -25.90
N GLN A 91 -0.10 13.22 -26.45
CA GLN A 91 0.49 14.33 -27.19
C GLN A 91 0.94 15.46 -26.24
N ASN A 92 1.84 16.32 -26.72
CA ASN A 92 2.19 17.54 -25.97
C ASN A 92 1.00 18.54 -25.97
N PRO A 93 0.77 19.28 -24.89
CA PRO A 93 1.60 19.42 -23.68
C PRO A 93 1.36 18.34 -22.61
N TYR A 94 0.29 17.54 -22.69
CA TYR A 94 -0.13 16.56 -21.69
C TYR A 94 0.98 15.57 -21.34
N ARG A 95 1.67 15.06 -22.34
CA ARG A 95 2.79 14.13 -22.18
C ARG A 95 3.92 14.72 -21.31
N LYS A 96 4.33 15.96 -21.58
CA LYS A 96 5.42 16.60 -20.83
C LYS A 96 5.04 16.80 -19.37
N ILE A 97 3.81 17.22 -19.09
CA ILE A 97 3.32 17.47 -17.73
C ILE A 97 3.27 16.16 -16.94
N THR A 98 2.62 15.13 -17.48
CA THR A 98 2.51 13.84 -16.80
C THR A 98 3.87 13.19 -16.62
N GLN A 99 4.73 13.18 -17.64
CA GLN A 99 6.06 12.61 -17.54
C GLN A 99 6.90 13.28 -16.44
N PHE A 100 6.90 14.61 -16.38
CA PHE A 100 7.62 15.35 -15.35
C PHE A 100 7.16 14.96 -13.94
N ILE A 101 5.85 14.97 -13.70
CA ILE A 101 5.27 14.65 -12.39
C ILE A 101 5.59 13.20 -12.00
N PHE A 102 5.31 12.23 -12.86
CA PHE A 102 5.52 10.82 -12.53
C PHE A 102 6.99 10.46 -12.36
N THR A 103 7.90 11.07 -13.12
CA THR A 103 9.35 10.87 -12.93
C THR A 103 9.82 11.45 -11.59
N SER A 104 9.30 12.61 -11.20
CA SER A 104 9.67 13.25 -9.93
C SER A 104 9.28 12.41 -8.70
N TYR A 105 8.19 11.65 -8.79
CA TYR A 105 7.64 10.88 -7.67
C TYR A 105 7.74 9.34 -7.86
N GLU A 106 8.52 8.87 -8.83
CA GLU A 106 8.58 7.45 -9.21
C GLU A 106 8.74 6.51 -8.01
N GLN A 107 9.73 6.76 -7.16
CA GLN A 107 10.05 5.88 -6.03
C GLN A 107 8.88 5.78 -5.04
N LYS A 108 8.24 6.90 -4.77
CA LYS A 108 7.11 6.97 -3.85
C LYS A 108 5.86 6.31 -4.44
N ILE A 109 5.53 6.60 -5.69
CA ILE A 109 4.39 6.02 -6.41
C ILE A 109 4.47 4.48 -6.48
N LYS A 110 5.68 3.94 -6.69
CA LYS A 110 5.90 2.48 -6.75
C LYS A 110 5.61 1.74 -5.45
N VAL A 111 5.65 2.43 -4.32
CA VAL A 111 5.52 1.78 -3.01
C VAL A 111 4.26 2.17 -2.25
N MET A 112 3.72 3.36 -2.50
CA MET A 112 2.62 3.88 -1.71
C MET A 112 1.33 3.08 -1.89
N PRO A 113 0.51 2.97 -0.82
CA PRO A 113 -0.82 2.37 -0.90
C PRO A 113 -1.79 3.32 -1.61
N ARG A 114 -2.92 2.77 -2.05
CA ARG A 114 -4.00 3.57 -2.62
C ARG A 114 -4.67 4.49 -1.60
N SER A 115 -4.75 4.04 -0.34
CA SER A 115 -5.46 4.73 0.75
C SER A 115 -4.91 4.27 2.10
N VAL A 116 -5.14 5.06 3.13
CA VAL A 116 -4.84 4.73 4.53
C VAL A 116 -5.87 3.78 5.17
N HIS A 117 -6.98 3.47 4.50
CA HIS A 117 -7.95 2.50 5.00
C HIS A 117 -7.41 1.07 4.94
N GLN A 118 -7.62 0.29 6.00
CA GLN A 118 -7.02 -1.04 6.21
C GLN A 118 -7.10 -1.97 4.98
N ASN A 119 -8.24 -2.00 4.29
CA ASN A 119 -8.44 -2.87 3.13
C ASN A 119 -7.71 -2.41 1.85
N GLN A 120 -7.13 -1.21 1.87
CA GLN A 120 -6.45 -0.59 0.72
C GLN A 120 -4.99 -0.24 1.02
N GLN A 121 -4.49 -0.63 2.19
CA GLN A 121 -3.09 -0.49 2.60
C GLN A 121 -2.23 -1.58 1.93
N ILE A 122 -2.26 -1.62 0.60
CA ILE A 122 -1.51 -2.58 -0.22
C ILE A 122 -0.38 -1.82 -0.88
N ARG A 123 0.87 -2.24 -0.66
CA ARG A 123 2.06 -1.64 -1.26
C ARG A 123 1.98 -1.72 -2.79
N GLY A 124 2.19 -0.58 -3.47
CA GLY A 124 2.02 -0.46 -4.92
C GLY A 124 0.55 -0.31 -5.36
N GLY A 125 -0.40 -0.26 -4.41
CA GLY A 125 -1.82 -0.17 -4.69
C GLY A 125 -2.24 1.10 -5.42
N PHE A 126 -1.55 2.22 -5.17
CA PHE A 126 -1.77 3.46 -5.89
C PHE A 126 -1.41 3.33 -7.37
N LEU A 127 -0.23 2.80 -7.68
CA LEU A 127 0.21 2.57 -9.05
C LEU A 127 -0.74 1.61 -9.80
N LYS A 128 -1.12 0.49 -9.15
CA LYS A 128 -2.09 -0.45 -9.73
C LYS A 128 -3.43 0.23 -10.02
N HIS A 129 -3.90 1.08 -9.12
CA HIS A 129 -5.13 1.84 -9.33
C HIS A 129 -5.05 2.75 -10.55
N LEU A 130 -4.01 3.57 -10.67
CA LEU A 130 -3.83 4.47 -11.81
C LEU A 130 -3.81 3.73 -13.14
N VAL A 131 -3.02 2.66 -13.23
CA VAL A 131 -2.94 1.84 -14.45
C VAL A 131 -4.29 1.22 -14.79
N SER A 132 -4.99 0.65 -13.80
CA SER A 132 -6.28 0.00 -14.03
C SER A 132 -7.35 0.98 -14.50
N VAL A 133 -7.46 2.15 -13.86
CA VAL A 133 -8.45 3.17 -14.24
C VAL A 133 -8.14 3.73 -15.62
N ALA A 134 -6.86 3.97 -15.93
CA ALA A 134 -6.45 4.46 -17.25
C ALA A 134 -6.77 3.43 -18.36
N GLN A 135 -6.49 2.15 -18.14
CA GLN A 135 -6.81 1.09 -19.10
C GLN A 135 -8.31 0.99 -19.35
N ILE A 136 -9.14 0.90 -18.31
CA ILE A 136 -10.60 0.88 -18.43
C ILE A 136 -11.11 2.10 -19.20
N SER A 137 -10.56 3.27 -18.91
CA SER A 137 -10.98 4.50 -19.60
C SER A 137 -10.60 4.49 -21.08
N MET A 138 -9.46 3.93 -21.44
CA MET A 138 -9.06 3.78 -22.84
C MET A 138 -9.98 2.84 -23.62
N ASP A 139 -10.55 1.82 -22.96
CA ASP A 139 -11.53 0.91 -23.56
C ASP A 139 -12.90 1.59 -23.78
N ILE A 140 -13.25 2.55 -22.92
CA ILE A 140 -14.54 3.26 -22.96
C ILE A 140 -14.50 4.49 -23.89
N LEU A 141 -13.36 5.19 -23.96
CA LEU A 141 -13.20 6.44 -24.72
C LEU A 141 -13.66 6.39 -26.19
N PRO A 142 -13.49 5.30 -26.94
CA PRO A 142 -13.96 5.21 -28.34
C PRO A 142 -15.48 5.42 -28.50
N TYR A 143 -16.27 5.19 -27.45
CA TYR A 143 -17.74 5.42 -27.46
C TYR A 143 -18.13 6.90 -27.23
N TYR A 144 -17.14 7.76 -26.93
CA TYR A 144 -17.34 9.18 -26.63
C TYR A 144 -16.51 10.05 -27.59
N ALA A 145 -16.87 10.04 -28.85
CA ALA A 145 -16.09 10.68 -29.93
C ALA A 145 -15.86 12.20 -29.77
N THR A 146 -16.66 12.87 -28.95
CA THR A 146 -16.53 14.32 -28.67
C THR A 146 -15.49 14.63 -27.59
N LEU A 147 -15.02 13.66 -26.84
CA LEU A 147 -14.03 13.87 -25.78
C LEU A 147 -12.61 13.91 -26.36
N ASN A 148 -11.83 14.85 -25.83
CA ASN A 148 -10.38 14.87 -26.10
C ASN A 148 -9.71 13.74 -25.33
N ARG A 149 -9.25 12.70 -26.04
CA ARG A 149 -8.62 11.51 -25.47
C ARG A 149 -7.47 11.85 -24.53
N ASP A 150 -6.58 12.74 -24.95
CA ASP A 150 -5.37 13.05 -24.22
C ASP A 150 -5.65 13.87 -22.96
N LEU A 151 -6.65 14.77 -23.02
CA LEU A 151 -7.10 15.50 -21.84
C LEU A 151 -7.73 14.56 -20.81
N VAL A 152 -8.56 13.62 -21.25
CA VAL A 152 -9.20 12.64 -20.35
C VAL A 152 -8.15 11.74 -19.71
N LEU A 153 -7.23 11.17 -20.50
CA LEU A 153 -6.18 10.29 -19.98
C LEU A 153 -5.23 11.05 -19.02
N CYS A 154 -4.85 12.27 -19.36
CA CYS A 154 -4.05 13.13 -18.48
C CYS A 154 -4.77 13.40 -17.17
N GLY A 155 -6.07 13.75 -17.20
CA GLY A 155 -6.89 13.97 -16.02
C GLY A 155 -7.00 12.72 -15.15
N ILE A 156 -7.18 11.55 -15.75
CA ILE A 156 -7.21 10.26 -15.04
C ILE A 156 -5.88 9.95 -14.37
N LEU A 157 -4.76 10.17 -15.05
CA LEU A 157 -3.45 9.91 -14.47
C LEU A 157 -3.14 10.86 -13.30
N LEU A 158 -3.65 12.09 -13.33
CA LEU A 158 -3.33 13.12 -12.33
C LEU A 158 -4.40 13.30 -11.24
N HIS A 159 -5.60 12.68 -11.36
CA HIS A 159 -6.73 12.97 -10.46
C HIS A 159 -6.42 12.79 -8.96
N ASP A 160 -5.56 11.86 -8.64
CA ASP A 160 -5.21 11.47 -7.28
C ASP A 160 -3.75 11.81 -6.91
N ILE A 161 -3.03 12.56 -7.76
CA ILE A 161 -1.58 12.78 -7.58
C ILE A 161 -1.25 13.51 -6.27
N GLY A 162 -2.16 14.32 -5.75
CA GLY A 162 -1.99 14.98 -4.46
C GLY A 162 -1.82 14.01 -3.28
N LYS A 163 -2.28 12.77 -3.41
CA LYS A 163 -2.05 11.73 -2.39
C LYS A 163 -0.58 11.41 -2.18
N VAL A 164 0.26 11.68 -3.18
CA VAL A 164 1.70 11.44 -3.08
C VAL A 164 2.32 12.26 -1.96
N GLU A 165 1.86 13.49 -1.73
CA GLU A 165 2.31 14.30 -0.59
C GLU A 165 1.49 14.02 0.68
N GLY A 166 0.20 13.71 0.54
CA GLY A 166 -0.73 13.55 1.64
C GLY A 166 -0.69 12.18 2.35
N ILE A 167 0.05 11.18 1.85
CA ILE A 167 0.14 9.85 2.46
C ILE A 167 1.61 9.48 2.65
N ASN A 168 1.98 9.04 3.88
CA ASN A 168 3.30 8.47 4.13
C ASN A 168 3.35 7.00 3.66
N ASP A 169 4.56 6.45 3.51
CA ASP A 169 4.81 5.07 3.08
C ASP A 169 5.31 4.17 4.22
N ASP A 170 4.97 4.51 5.46
CA ASP A 170 5.30 3.75 6.66
C ASP A 170 4.66 2.36 6.65
N LEU A 171 5.07 1.49 7.59
CA LEU A 171 4.46 0.17 7.79
C LEU A 171 2.96 0.26 8.05
N GLN A 172 2.52 1.32 8.68
CA GLN A 172 1.11 1.70 8.81
C GLN A 172 0.92 3.08 8.17
N PRO A 173 0.50 3.14 6.90
CA PRO A 173 0.30 4.40 6.21
C PRO A 173 -0.70 5.30 6.95
N GLY A 174 -0.36 6.57 7.05
CA GLY A 174 -1.18 7.63 7.64
C GLY A 174 -1.22 8.85 6.73
N TYR A 175 -2.11 9.79 7.04
CA TYR A 175 -2.06 11.10 6.40
C TYR A 175 -0.89 11.90 6.97
N THR A 176 -0.24 12.66 6.10
CA THR A 176 0.76 13.67 6.50
C THR A 176 0.04 14.94 6.93
N ASP A 177 0.70 15.76 7.76
CA ASP A 177 0.19 17.08 8.19
C ASP A 177 0.36 18.19 7.11
N ALA A 178 0.45 17.80 5.84
CA ALA A 178 0.69 18.71 4.72
C ALA A 178 -0.59 19.41 4.24
#